data_48c9f8928550de52dd1c8f72b74671a0
#
_entry.id   48c9f8928550de52dd1c8f72b74671a0
#
_cell.length_a   1.000
_cell.length_b   1.000
_cell.length_c   1.000
_cell.angle_alpha   90.00
_cell.angle_beta   90.00
_cell.angle_gamma   90.00
#
_symmetry.space_group_name_H-M   'P 1'
#
loop_
_entity.id
_entity.type
_entity.pdbx_description
1 polymer ?
#
loop_
_entity_poly.entity_id
_entity_poly.type
_entity_poly.pdbx_seq_one_letter_code
_entity_poly.pdbx_strand_id
1 'polypeptide(L)'
;DFCLSRGLGDVYKRQHVEVPELIGSMAEMTVRMVTESIDAFVKKDLKLCRKVIDDDDQVDDAFNQVKEELAKLMYQNLDAKAGLDLLMTAKYMERIGDHAVNIAEWVEYALTGVHRNNEHQMGGSQA
;
A
#
# COMPACT_ATOMS: atom_id res chain seq x y z
N ASP A 1 6.40 -17.91 0.85
CA ASP A 1 6.56 -16.50 0.60
C ASP A 1 7.13 -16.22 -0.79
N PHE A 2 8.38 -16.54 -0.93
CA PHE A 2 9.12 -16.19 -2.13
C PHE A 2 9.09 -17.27 -3.21
N CYS A 3 8.59 -18.45 -2.91
CA CYS A 3 8.49 -19.52 -3.91
C CYS A 3 7.51 -19.14 -5.02
N LEU A 4 6.35 -18.60 -4.66
CA LEU A 4 5.39 -18.12 -5.63
C LEU A 4 5.96 -16.93 -6.40
N SER A 5 6.58 -16.02 -5.69
CA SER A 5 7.23 -14.83 -6.23
C SER A 5 8.35 -15.19 -7.20
N ARG A 6 9.15 -16.23 -6.93
CA ARG A 6 10.20 -16.68 -7.82
C ARG A 6 9.67 -17.27 -9.11
N GLY A 7 8.65 -18.13 -9.02
CA GLY A 7 8.05 -18.71 -10.20
C GLY A 7 7.48 -17.67 -11.13
N LEU A 8 6.75 -16.73 -10.57
CA LEU A 8 6.20 -15.61 -11.31
C LEU A 8 7.32 -14.70 -11.85
N GLY A 9 8.35 -14.45 -11.04
CA GLY A 9 9.46 -13.61 -11.43
C GLY A 9 10.23 -14.17 -12.63
N ASP A 10 10.45 -15.48 -12.68
CA ASP A 10 11.14 -16.11 -13.79
C ASP A 10 10.37 -16.00 -15.10
N VAL A 11 9.04 -16.11 -15.04
CA VAL A 11 8.18 -15.96 -16.20
C VAL A 11 8.16 -14.51 -16.68
N TYR A 12 8.02 -13.56 -15.77
CA TYR A 12 7.87 -12.14 -16.11
C TYR A 12 9.18 -11.45 -16.41
N LYS A 13 10.33 -11.94 -15.93
CA LYS A 13 11.65 -11.40 -16.27
C LYS A 13 11.95 -11.45 -17.75
N ARG A 14 11.32 -12.35 -18.48
CA ARG A 14 11.50 -12.45 -19.92
C ARG A 14 10.76 -11.38 -20.70
N GLN A 15 9.76 -10.74 -20.06
CA GLN A 15 8.91 -9.75 -20.69
C GLN A 15 9.07 -8.38 -20.04
N HIS A 16 8.85 -8.30 -18.72
CA HIS A 16 9.01 -7.08 -17.93
C HIS A 16 9.42 -7.45 -16.52
N VAL A 17 10.57 -6.95 -16.11
CA VAL A 17 11.13 -7.21 -14.78
C VAL A 17 10.34 -6.51 -13.67
N GLU A 18 9.59 -5.48 -14.01
CA GLU A 18 9.17 -4.45 -13.07
C GLU A 18 7.97 -4.82 -12.21
N VAL A 19 7.03 -5.67 -12.70
CA VAL A 19 5.81 -5.97 -11.94
C VAL A 19 6.10 -6.73 -10.64
N PRO A 20 6.87 -7.85 -10.65
CA PRO A 20 7.20 -8.50 -9.38
C PRO A 20 8.00 -7.61 -8.44
N GLU A 21 8.89 -6.77 -8.97
CA GLU A 21 9.67 -5.83 -8.17
C GLU A 21 8.77 -4.77 -7.53
N LEU A 22 7.80 -4.24 -8.28
CA LEU A 22 6.83 -3.27 -7.76
C LEU A 22 6.00 -3.88 -6.63
N ILE A 23 5.52 -5.11 -6.80
CA ILE A 23 4.75 -5.80 -5.77
C ILE A 23 5.62 -6.07 -4.54
N GLY A 24 6.88 -6.47 -4.75
CA GLY A 24 7.84 -6.63 -3.65
C GLY A 24 8.07 -5.34 -2.88
N SER A 25 8.19 -4.22 -3.59
CA SER A 25 8.33 -2.90 -2.96
C SER A 25 7.09 -2.52 -2.17
N MET A 26 5.90 -2.81 -2.71
CA MET A 26 4.65 -2.59 -1.99
C MET A 26 4.60 -3.40 -0.71
N ALA A 27 5.04 -4.66 -0.77
CA ALA A 27 5.08 -5.52 0.41
C ALA A 27 6.00 -4.95 1.48
N GLU A 28 7.19 -4.50 1.10
CA GLU A 28 8.13 -3.89 2.04
C GLU A 28 7.57 -2.61 2.66
N MET A 29 6.98 -1.76 1.83
CA MET A 29 6.37 -0.51 2.31
C MET A 29 5.25 -0.78 3.30
N THR A 30 4.37 -1.73 2.98
CA THR A 30 3.20 -2.00 3.84
C THR A 30 3.61 -2.68 5.15
N VAL A 31 4.59 -3.58 5.13
CA VAL A 31 5.13 -4.16 6.36
C VAL A 31 5.70 -3.07 7.26
N ARG A 32 6.44 -2.13 6.68
CA ARG A 32 6.99 -1.00 7.44
C ARG A 32 5.87 -0.13 8.01
N MET A 33 4.84 0.17 7.21
CA MET A 33 3.72 0.97 7.66
C MET A 33 2.97 0.31 8.83
N VAL A 34 2.74 -0.99 8.77
CA VAL A 34 2.10 -1.74 9.86
C VAL A 34 2.97 -1.68 11.12
N THR A 35 4.26 -1.97 10.97
CA THR A 35 5.20 -1.95 12.10
C THR A 35 5.24 -0.56 12.74
N GLU A 36 5.36 0.48 11.92
CA GLU A 36 5.43 1.85 12.42
C GLU A 36 4.11 2.30 13.04
N SER A 37 2.97 1.85 12.52
CA SER A 37 1.67 2.19 13.13
C SER A 37 1.52 1.56 14.51
N ILE A 38 2.01 0.34 14.70
CA ILE A 38 2.03 -0.32 16.00
C ILE A 38 3.01 0.38 16.95
N ASP A 39 4.20 0.71 16.46
CA ASP A 39 5.19 1.45 17.25
C ASP A 39 4.65 2.82 17.68
N ALA A 40 3.95 3.50 16.78
CA ALA A 40 3.31 4.78 17.09
C ALA A 40 2.32 4.63 18.24
N PHE A 41 1.55 3.54 18.24
CA PHE A 41 0.62 3.25 19.31
C PHE A 41 1.34 2.99 20.64
N VAL A 42 2.34 2.11 20.61
CA VAL A 42 3.06 1.71 21.82
C VAL A 42 3.84 2.88 22.42
N LYS A 43 4.51 3.68 21.57
CA LYS A 43 5.37 4.79 22.00
C LYS A 43 4.63 6.12 22.11
N LYS A 44 3.36 6.18 21.70
CA LYS A 44 2.57 7.41 21.64
C LYS A 44 3.27 8.47 20.79
N ASP A 45 3.78 8.07 19.64
CA ASP A 45 4.60 8.90 18.76
C ASP A 45 3.76 9.50 17.63
N LEU A 46 3.38 10.76 17.79
CA LEU A 46 2.55 11.46 16.82
C LEU A 46 3.25 11.65 15.47
N LYS A 47 4.56 11.88 15.48
CA LYS A 47 5.32 12.02 14.23
C LYS A 47 5.30 10.75 13.42
N LEU A 48 5.38 9.61 14.09
CA LEU A 48 5.35 8.32 13.44
C LEU A 48 3.97 8.04 12.85
N CYS A 49 2.88 8.43 13.53
CA CYS A 49 1.53 8.36 12.99
C CYS A 49 1.44 9.10 11.66
N ARG A 50 1.93 10.32 11.64
CA ARG A 50 1.86 11.17 10.45
C ARG A 50 2.71 10.62 9.32
N LYS A 51 3.86 10.05 9.65
CA LYS A 51 4.71 9.40 8.66
C LYS A 51 3.99 8.24 7.99
N VAL A 52 3.32 7.38 8.75
CA VAL A 52 2.56 6.25 8.20
C VAL A 52 1.45 6.76 7.27
N ILE A 53 0.72 7.78 7.68
CA ILE A 53 -0.35 8.35 6.88
C ILE A 53 0.19 8.91 5.56
N ASP A 54 1.32 9.60 5.62
CA ASP A 54 1.94 10.19 4.42
C ASP A 54 2.54 9.13 3.49
N ASP A 55 3.06 8.03 4.04
CA ASP A 55 3.64 6.94 3.26
C ASP A 55 2.62 6.22 2.38
N ASP A 56 1.33 6.34 2.68
CA ASP A 56 0.28 5.71 1.88
C ASP A 56 0.30 6.15 0.42
N ASP A 57 0.67 7.38 0.16
CA ASP A 57 0.75 7.90 -1.21
C ASP A 57 1.74 7.09 -2.05
N GLN A 58 2.83 6.63 -1.45
CA GLN A 58 3.83 5.82 -2.14
C GLN A 58 3.28 4.44 -2.52
N VAL A 59 2.47 3.86 -1.64
CA VAL A 59 1.82 2.58 -1.92
C VAL A 59 0.81 2.73 -3.05
N ASP A 60 0.02 3.80 -3.02
CA ASP A 60 -0.95 4.09 -4.07
C ASP A 60 -0.28 4.31 -5.42
N ASP A 61 0.83 5.05 -5.44
CA ASP A 61 1.60 5.27 -6.66
C ASP A 61 2.16 3.95 -7.21
N ALA A 62 2.68 3.11 -6.34
CA ALA A 62 3.20 1.80 -6.75
C ALA A 62 2.08 0.92 -7.30
N PHE A 63 0.90 0.96 -6.69
CA PHE A 63 -0.25 0.21 -7.18
C PHE A 63 -0.67 0.68 -8.58
N ASN A 64 -0.68 1.98 -8.81
CA ASN A 64 -1.00 2.54 -10.12
C ASN A 64 0.02 2.11 -11.17
N GLN A 65 1.31 2.07 -10.81
CA GLN A 65 2.36 1.56 -11.70
C GLN A 65 2.15 0.08 -12.02
N VAL A 66 1.76 -0.72 -11.02
CA VAL A 66 1.46 -2.15 -11.26
C VAL A 66 0.34 -2.28 -12.28
N LYS A 67 -0.72 -1.50 -12.15
CA LYS A 67 -1.83 -1.55 -13.10
C LYS A 67 -1.39 -1.18 -14.51
N GLU A 68 -0.57 -0.15 -14.67
CA GLU A 68 -0.06 0.26 -15.97
C GLU A 68 0.83 -0.81 -16.60
N GLU A 69 1.74 -1.39 -15.83
CA GLU A 69 2.62 -2.43 -16.34
C GLU A 69 1.85 -3.71 -16.68
N LEU A 70 0.87 -4.08 -15.87
CA LEU A 70 0.01 -5.23 -16.18
C LEU A 70 -0.79 -5.01 -17.47
N ALA A 71 -1.30 -3.80 -17.68
CA ALA A 71 -2.03 -3.49 -18.91
C ALA A 71 -1.13 -3.66 -20.13
N LYS A 72 0.13 -3.21 -20.05
CA LYS A 72 1.11 -3.39 -21.13
C LYS A 72 1.40 -4.86 -21.39
N LEU A 73 1.58 -5.65 -20.33
CA LEU A 73 1.84 -7.08 -20.44
C LEU A 73 0.64 -7.82 -21.05
N MET A 74 -0.56 -7.44 -20.67
CA MET A 74 -1.78 -8.04 -21.24
C MET A 74 -1.91 -7.73 -22.72
N TYR A 75 -1.53 -6.53 -23.11
CA TYR A 75 -1.50 -6.15 -24.52
C TYR A 75 -0.47 -6.99 -25.31
N GLN A 76 0.59 -7.42 -24.65
CA GLN A 76 1.65 -8.27 -25.22
C GLN A 76 1.37 -9.77 -25.03
N ASN A 77 0.12 -10.16 -24.86
CA ASN A 77 -0.31 -11.54 -24.72
C ASN A 77 0.05 -12.23 -23.42
N LEU A 78 0.19 -11.47 -22.32
CA LEU A 78 0.25 -12.08 -21.01
C LEU A 78 -1.03 -12.84 -20.74
N ASP A 79 -0.94 -14.03 -20.14
CA ASP A 79 -2.11 -14.77 -19.72
C ASP A 79 -2.97 -13.91 -18.78
N ALA A 80 -4.26 -13.76 -19.14
CA ALA A 80 -5.17 -12.90 -18.38
C ALA A 80 -5.34 -13.35 -16.94
N LYS A 81 -5.34 -14.67 -16.69
CA LYS A 81 -5.46 -15.20 -15.34
C LYS A 81 -4.26 -14.81 -14.48
N ALA A 82 -3.06 -14.95 -15.04
CA ALA A 82 -1.84 -14.55 -14.32
C ALA A 82 -1.84 -13.05 -14.03
N GLY A 83 -2.30 -12.24 -14.99
CA GLY A 83 -2.43 -10.80 -14.79
C GLY A 83 -3.40 -10.45 -13.66
N LEU A 84 -4.54 -11.13 -13.62
CA LEU A 84 -5.52 -10.91 -12.55
C LEU A 84 -4.96 -11.33 -11.19
N ASP A 85 -4.23 -12.44 -11.12
CA ASP A 85 -3.63 -12.89 -9.86
C ASP A 85 -2.62 -11.87 -9.34
N LEU A 86 -1.80 -11.31 -10.22
CA LEU A 86 -0.85 -10.25 -9.84
C LEU A 86 -1.56 -8.98 -9.38
N LEU A 87 -2.61 -8.60 -10.09
CA LEU A 87 -3.41 -7.43 -9.73
C LEU A 87 -4.04 -7.59 -8.34
N MET A 88 -4.61 -8.76 -8.07
CA MET A 88 -5.22 -9.02 -6.77
C MET A 88 -4.19 -9.05 -5.65
N THR A 89 -3.00 -9.59 -5.91
CA THR A 89 -1.90 -9.55 -4.93
C THR A 89 -1.55 -8.11 -4.59
N ALA A 90 -1.37 -7.27 -5.60
CA ALA A 90 -1.07 -5.85 -5.39
C ALA A 90 -2.22 -5.14 -4.65
N LYS A 91 -3.46 -5.48 -4.98
CA LYS A 91 -4.63 -4.89 -4.31
C LYS A 91 -4.66 -5.21 -2.82
N TYR A 92 -4.32 -6.44 -2.45
CA TYR A 92 -4.24 -6.80 -1.03
C TYR A 92 -3.12 -6.08 -0.30
N MET A 93 -1.98 -5.83 -0.98
CA MET A 93 -0.92 -5.01 -0.39
C MET A 93 -1.40 -3.58 -0.15
N GLU A 94 -2.12 -3.01 -1.12
CA GLU A 94 -2.71 -1.69 -0.94
C GLU A 94 -3.66 -1.65 0.25
N ARG A 95 -4.49 -2.68 0.41
CA ARG A 95 -5.41 -2.79 1.55
C ARG A 95 -4.69 -2.88 2.89
N ILE A 96 -3.57 -3.58 2.94
CA ILE A 96 -2.74 -3.62 4.15
C ILE A 96 -2.26 -2.21 4.49
N GLY A 97 -1.82 -1.46 3.50
CA GLY A 97 -1.43 -0.06 3.68
C GLY A 97 -2.58 0.78 4.22
N ASP A 98 -3.77 0.62 3.66
CA ASP A 98 -4.97 1.34 4.12
C ASP A 98 -5.28 1.03 5.58
N HIS A 99 -5.17 -0.23 5.99
CA HIS A 99 -5.38 -0.61 7.38
C HIS A 99 -4.32 -0.02 8.30
N ALA A 100 -3.07 0.03 7.85
CA ALA A 100 -2.01 0.68 8.63
C ALA A 100 -2.31 2.18 8.82
N VAL A 101 -2.80 2.85 7.78
CA VAL A 101 -3.23 4.25 7.86
C VAL A 101 -4.37 4.39 8.86
N ASN A 102 -5.34 3.50 8.82
CA ASN A 102 -6.47 3.53 9.77
C ASN A 102 -5.97 3.40 11.20
N ILE A 103 -5.02 2.50 11.47
CA ILE A 103 -4.42 2.36 12.80
C ILE A 103 -3.75 3.69 13.20
N ALA A 104 -2.95 4.26 12.31
CA ALA A 104 -2.23 5.50 12.58
C ALA A 104 -3.18 6.66 12.84
N GLU A 105 -4.28 6.75 12.08
CA GLU A 105 -5.29 7.79 12.28
C GLU A 105 -5.99 7.67 13.64
N TRP A 106 -6.30 6.46 14.06
CA TRP A 106 -6.91 6.25 15.36
C TRP A 106 -5.93 6.51 16.52
N VAL A 107 -4.64 6.19 16.32
CA VAL A 107 -3.61 6.55 17.29
C VAL A 107 -3.47 8.07 17.36
N GLU A 108 -3.44 8.75 16.22
CA GLU A 108 -3.40 10.22 16.18
C GLU A 108 -4.61 10.81 16.90
N TYR A 109 -5.80 10.27 16.66
CA TYR A 109 -7.00 10.70 17.36
C TYR A 109 -6.88 10.51 18.87
N ALA A 110 -6.38 9.36 19.31
CA ALA A 110 -6.19 9.08 20.73
C ALA A 110 -5.21 10.05 21.38
N LEU A 111 -4.19 10.48 20.65
CA LEU A 111 -3.16 11.39 21.18
C LEU A 111 -3.59 12.86 21.13
N THR A 112 -4.34 13.26 20.12
CA THR A 112 -4.69 14.69 19.91
C THR A 112 -6.14 15.00 20.25
N GLY A 113 -7.00 13.99 20.31
CA GLY A 113 -8.44 14.19 20.52
C GLY A 113 -9.20 14.57 19.25
N VAL A 114 -8.54 14.61 18.08
CA VAL A 114 -9.17 15.01 16.82
C VAL A 114 -8.88 13.98 15.73
N HIS A 115 -9.94 13.37 15.20
CA HIS A 115 -9.81 12.45 14.07
C HIS A 115 -9.75 13.24 12.77
N ARG A 116 -8.81 12.90 11.87
CA ARG A 116 -8.62 13.62 10.61
C ARG A 116 -9.89 13.74 9.76
N ASN A 117 -10.66 12.66 9.68
CA ASN A 117 -11.92 12.67 8.92
C ASN A 117 -12.93 13.65 9.51
N ASN A 118 -12.92 13.80 10.83
CA ASN A 118 -13.80 14.72 11.53
C ASN A 118 -13.37 16.18 11.35
N GLU A 119 -12.08 16.44 11.23
CA GLU A 119 -11.59 17.78 10.91
C GLU A 119 -12.19 18.32 9.62
N HIS A 120 -12.24 17.48 8.60
CA HIS A 120 -12.84 17.86 7.33
C HIS A 120 -14.32 18.19 7.47
N GLN A 121 -15.03 17.39 8.26
CA GLN A 121 -16.46 17.61 8.48
C GLN A 121 -16.72 18.86 9.35
N MET A 122 -15.90 19.06 10.36
CA MET A 122 -16.02 20.22 11.24
C MET A 122 -15.67 21.52 10.52
N GLY A 123 -14.65 21.50 9.69
CA GLY A 123 -14.28 22.66 8.88
C GLY A 123 -15.40 23.08 7.93
N GLY A 124 -16.13 22.11 7.39
CA GLY A 124 -17.28 22.39 6.54
C GLY A 124 -18.48 22.93 7.29
N SER A 125 -18.65 22.54 8.53
CA SER A 125 -19.81 22.96 9.30
C SER A 125 -19.66 24.32 9.96
N GLN A 126 -18.46 24.83 10.07
CA GLN A 126 -18.23 26.17 10.64
C GLN A 126 -18.21 27.26 9.58
N ALA A 127 -18.23 26.85 8.35
CA ALA A 127 -18.36 27.79 7.25
C ALA A 127 -19.83 28.04 6.96
#